data_bb16dc6457f564daf08ed208f85d9ca4
#
_entry.id   bb16dc6457f564daf08ed208f85d9ca4
#
_cell.length_a   1.000
_cell.length_b   1.000
_cell.length_c   1.000
_cell.angle_alpha   90.00
_cell.angle_beta   90.00
_cell.angle_gamma   90.00
#
_symmetry.space_group_name_H-M   'P 1'
#
loop_
_entity.id
_entity.type
_entity.pdbx_description
1 polymer ?
#
loop_
_entity_poly.entity_id
_entity_poly.type
_entity_poly.pdbx_seq_one_letter_code
_entity_poly.pdbx_strand_id
1 'polypeptide(L)'
;MQGVVQVNIYKGIKNSFGEKLKSDATYNVSFASAKPAVAFIGEGTFTPAEGNVLIPFSAVALKAVQLHVVKIFNQNMNFYLQDGDYNYSSDYLLRRVGRIILDKKIPLEKEGHPIDANKWQDYTINLADHIQLEKGVIYRIQLKFQKSYTTLACANEGQNGITENDWDSSFDDDNYDDDDYYYNYPSDYSWEERDDPCSNSYYYVSDRFPRRNLIVTSLGLTAKTGSDGKYVVAVNDLLTAAPVENCKILFFNYQNQKIDSAVTNNSGIVTARVQGKPFIVLAVKGNDKAYLKVNDANSLSYSNFDISGEVVQQGIKGFIYGERGVWRPGNEIHLSFMLEDKEKTIPMGHPIIAELYDPNGNVVQTKREGRNEHGLYCFTFKTDEQAVTGYWRAVVRIGGVSFWKTVRIESIKPNRLSIVTNLPNDILGNGIPDNSIPVQTRWLHGAKTSSLKVNTELKLSQSNTTFPGYKEYSFDDRSRYFNSTTTTFFEGTTDAEGNFTLSADEISTENAP
;
A
#
# COMPACT_ATOMS: atom_id res chain seq x y z
N MET A 1 -7.59 1.12 -32.03
CA MET A 1 -8.82 0.75 -32.78
C MET A 1 -10.00 0.96 -31.82
N GLN A 2 -10.94 1.79 -32.19
CA GLN A 2 -12.18 2.02 -31.44
C GLN A 2 -13.35 1.52 -32.30
N GLY A 3 -14.33 0.88 -31.70
CA GLY A 3 -15.55 0.45 -32.37
C GLY A 3 -15.66 -1.07 -32.53
N VAL A 4 -16.65 -1.48 -33.29
CA VAL A 4 -16.89 -2.89 -33.59
C VAL A 4 -16.01 -3.30 -34.77
N VAL A 5 -15.08 -4.22 -34.51
CA VAL A 5 -14.25 -4.83 -35.56
C VAL A 5 -14.83 -6.18 -35.91
N GLN A 6 -15.14 -6.38 -37.16
CA GLN A 6 -15.57 -7.66 -37.66
C GLN A 6 -14.35 -8.55 -37.91
N VAL A 7 -14.26 -9.64 -37.16
CA VAL A 7 -13.20 -10.65 -37.32
C VAL A 7 -13.75 -11.82 -38.10
N ASN A 8 -13.27 -12.03 -39.31
CA ASN A 8 -13.64 -13.17 -40.17
C ASN A 8 -12.60 -14.25 -40.05
N ILE A 9 -13.00 -15.41 -39.58
CA ILE A 9 -12.17 -16.60 -39.46
C ILE A 9 -12.62 -17.58 -40.58
N TYR A 10 -11.75 -17.81 -41.54
CA TYR A 10 -12.09 -18.64 -42.67
C TYR A 10 -11.94 -20.14 -42.36
N LYS A 11 -12.80 -20.98 -42.97
CA LYS A 11 -12.72 -22.42 -42.89
C LYS A 11 -11.32 -22.93 -43.24
N GLY A 12 -10.90 -24.01 -42.59
CA GLY A 12 -9.62 -24.63 -42.84
C GLY A 12 -8.51 -24.24 -41.88
N ILE A 13 -8.70 -23.21 -41.02
CA ILE A 13 -7.80 -22.95 -39.89
C ILE A 13 -7.79 -24.19 -38.98
N LYS A 14 -6.61 -24.62 -38.57
CA LYS A 14 -6.41 -25.78 -37.68
C LYS A 14 -6.23 -25.32 -36.26
N ASN A 15 -6.85 -26.02 -35.32
CA ASN A 15 -6.53 -25.88 -33.90
C ASN A 15 -5.21 -26.61 -33.55
N SER A 16 -4.78 -26.52 -32.30
CA SER A 16 -3.55 -27.17 -31.80
C SER A 16 -3.58 -28.71 -31.88
N PHE A 17 -4.77 -29.31 -32.05
CA PHE A 17 -4.98 -30.76 -32.19
C PHE A 17 -5.09 -31.19 -33.67
N GLY A 18 -4.93 -30.26 -34.62
CA GLY A 18 -4.99 -30.54 -36.04
C GLY A 18 -6.39 -30.56 -36.65
N GLU A 19 -7.43 -30.34 -35.88
CA GLU A 19 -8.81 -30.25 -36.36
C GLU A 19 -9.02 -28.95 -37.14
N LYS A 20 -9.75 -29.04 -38.24
CA LYS A 20 -10.03 -27.88 -39.11
C LYS A 20 -11.39 -27.27 -38.79
N LEU A 21 -11.44 -25.95 -38.80
CA LEU A 21 -12.69 -25.21 -38.80
C LEU A 21 -13.53 -25.60 -40.04
N LYS A 22 -14.76 -26.07 -39.81
CA LYS A 22 -15.60 -26.66 -40.86
C LYS A 22 -16.32 -25.60 -41.71
N SER A 23 -16.63 -24.44 -41.17
CA SER A 23 -17.30 -23.32 -41.84
C SER A 23 -16.64 -22.01 -41.47
N ASP A 24 -16.83 -20.99 -42.30
CA ASP A 24 -16.40 -19.63 -41.96
C ASP A 24 -17.16 -19.15 -40.72
N ALA A 25 -16.47 -18.47 -39.83
CA ALA A 25 -17.04 -17.88 -38.65
C ALA A 25 -16.76 -16.38 -38.64
N THR A 26 -17.78 -15.58 -38.35
CA THR A 26 -17.67 -14.13 -38.25
C THR A 26 -18.05 -13.70 -36.84
N TYR A 27 -17.16 -12.94 -36.21
CA TYR A 27 -17.36 -12.37 -34.88
C TYR A 27 -17.25 -10.86 -34.93
N ASN A 28 -18.20 -10.18 -34.30
CA ASN A 28 -18.08 -8.76 -34.04
C ASN A 28 -17.45 -8.56 -32.67
N VAL A 29 -16.20 -8.10 -32.66
CA VAL A 29 -15.46 -7.80 -31.43
C VAL A 29 -15.56 -6.31 -31.19
N SER A 30 -16.21 -5.93 -30.10
CA SER A 30 -16.30 -4.54 -29.66
C SER A 30 -15.08 -4.19 -28.82
N PHE A 31 -14.30 -3.24 -29.30
CA PHE A 31 -13.21 -2.64 -28.51
C PHE A 31 -13.78 -1.40 -27.81
N ALA A 32 -14.05 -1.55 -26.52
CA ALA A 32 -14.43 -0.40 -25.70
C ALA A 32 -13.23 0.52 -25.50
N SER A 33 -13.44 1.81 -25.72
CA SER A 33 -12.46 2.83 -25.32
C SER A 33 -12.33 2.87 -23.81
N ALA A 34 -11.15 3.20 -23.30
CA ALA A 34 -11.01 3.48 -21.88
C ALA A 34 -11.94 4.65 -21.50
N LYS A 35 -12.68 4.51 -20.42
CA LYS A 35 -13.49 5.60 -19.88
C LYS A 35 -12.59 6.71 -19.36
N PRO A 36 -12.91 7.99 -19.58
CA PRO A 36 -12.13 9.09 -19.03
C PRO A 36 -12.03 8.99 -17.51
N ALA A 37 -10.82 9.00 -16.99
CA ALA A 37 -10.58 8.91 -15.56
C ALA A 37 -9.26 9.55 -15.16
N VAL A 38 -9.17 9.96 -13.90
CA VAL A 38 -7.97 10.50 -13.27
C VAL A 38 -7.82 9.90 -11.88
N ALA A 39 -6.58 9.65 -11.45
CA ALA A 39 -6.28 9.12 -10.13
C ALA A 39 -4.95 9.69 -9.60
N PHE A 40 -4.85 9.94 -8.30
CA PHE A 40 -3.56 10.29 -7.70
C PHE A 40 -2.64 9.07 -7.64
N ILE A 41 -1.35 9.29 -7.84
CA ILE A 41 -0.31 8.28 -7.62
C ILE A 41 0.21 8.44 -6.20
N GLY A 42 0.20 7.33 -5.45
CA GLY A 42 0.67 7.29 -4.08
C GLY A 42 -0.30 7.93 -3.09
N GLU A 43 -0.02 7.67 -1.83
CA GLU A 43 -0.75 8.20 -0.68
C GLU A 43 0.20 9.07 0.13
N GLY A 44 -0.26 10.21 0.61
CA GLY A 44 0.53 11.09 1.46
C GLY A 44 -0.19 12.40 1.70
N THR A 45 -0.27 12.78 2.96
CA THR A 45 -0.93 14.03 3.39
C THR A 45 0.09 15.09 3.75
N PHE A 46 1.27 14.70 4.20
CA PHE A 46 2.31 15.62 4.65
C PHE A 46 3.38 15.77 3.58
N THR A 47 3.78 17.02 3.33
CA THR A 47 4.89 17.34 2.43
C THR A 47 5.79 18.38 3.09
N PRO A 48 7.12 18.22 2.96
CA PRO A 48 8.06 19.22 3.44
C PRO A 48 7.80 20.59 2.80
N ALA A 49 7.96 21.64 3.58
CA ALA A 49 7.71 23.00 3.15
C ALA A 49 8.80 23.58 2.25
N GLU A 50 9.92 22.91 2.13
CA GLU A 50 11.07 23.31 1.33
C GLU A 50 11.14 22.49 0.05
N GLY A 51 11.17 23.18 -1.09
CA GLY A 51 11.28 22.57 -2.42
C GLY A 51 9.97 22.55 -3.23
N ASN A 52 9.96 21.71 -4.24
CA ASN A 52 8.81 21.54 -5.13
C ASN A 52 7.75 20.66 -4.46
N VAL A 53 6.52 21.14 -4.42
CA VAL A 53 5.38 20.34 -3.95
C VAL A 53 4.75 19.64 -5.15
N LEU A 54 5.26 18.44 -5.43
CA LEU A 54 4.88 17.66 -6.59
C LEU A 54 3.66 16.80 -6.30
N ILE A 55 2.67 16.86 -7.18
CA ILE A 55 1.44 16.08 -7.13
C ILE A 55 1.44 15.12 -8.32
N PRO A 56 1.89 13.87 -8.12
CA PRO A 56 1.82 12.86 -9.16
C PRO A 56 0.40 12.32 -9.30
N PHE A 57 -0.03 12.15 -10.54
CA PHE A 57 -1.33 11.55 -10.87
C PHE A 57 -1.27 10.86 -12.22
N SER A 58 -2.20 9.95 -12.45
CA SER A 58 -2.39 9.28 -13.73
C SER A 58 -3.72 9.71 -14.33
N ALA A 59 -3.79 9.80 -15.65
CA ALA A 59 -5.01 10.09 -16.38
C ALA A 59 -5.13 9.19 -17.62
N VAL A 60 -6.36 8.89 -18.02
CA VAL A 60 -6.67 8.11 -19.22
C VAL A 60 -7.80 8.80 -19.99
N ALA A 61 -7.72 8.82 -21.31
CA ALA A 61 -8.70 9.41 -22.22
C ALA A 61 -9.01 10.89 -21.93
N LEU A 62 -8.07 11.65 -21.37
CA LEU A 62 -8.20 13.07 -21.02
C LEU A 62 -7.08 13.90 -21.68
N LYS A 63 -7.44 15.07 -22.25
CA LYS A 63 -6.51 16.08 -22.78
C LYS A 63 -6.24 17.23 -21.80
N ALA A 64 -7.04 17.33 -20.75
CA ALA A 64 -6.86 18.28 -19.65
C ALA A 64 -7.50 17.76 -18.38
N VAL A 65 -7.08 18.30 -17.23
CA VAL A 65 -7.74 18.17 -15.94
C VAL A 65 -7.95 19.56 -15.34
N GLN A 66 -8.95 19.70 -14.49
CA GLN A 66 -9.19 20.90 -13.69
C GLN A 66 -8.53 20.69 -12.33
N LEU A 67 -7.55 21.50 -12.00
CA LEU A 67 -6.92 21.55 -10.69
C LEU A 67 -7.72 22.50 -9.81
N HIS A 68 -8.42 21.93 -8.84
CA HIS A 68 -9.22 22.66 -7.85
C HIS A 68 -8.56 22.58 -6.47
N VAL A 69 -8.29 23.75 -5.86
CA VAL A 69 -7.59 23.82 -4.56
C VAL A 69 -8.36 24.68 -3.57
N VAL A 70 -8.75 24.08 -2.46
CA VAL A 70 -9.35 24.76 -1.31
C VAL A 70 -8.31 24.88 -0.20
N LYS A 71 -8.05 26.09 0.27
CA LYS A 71 -7.20 26.34 1.43
C LYS A 71 -8.04 26.40 2.69
N ILE A 72 -7.69 25.61 3.70
CA ILE A 72 -8.26 25.70 5.02
C ILE A 72 -7.49 26.75 5.81
N PHE A 73 -8.20 27.76 6.32
CA PHE A 73 -7.55 28.85 7.04
C PHE A 73 -6.91 28.38 8.33
N ASN A 74 -5.72 28.89 8.60
CA ASN A 74 -4.91 28.55 9.76
C ASN A 74 -5.68 28.65 11.10
N GLN A 75 -6.57 29.63 11.22
CA GLN A 75 -7.40 29.82 12.41
C GLN A 75 -8.47 28.75 12.57
N ASN A 76 -8.87 28.11 11.47
CA ASN A 76 -9.93 27.11 11.46
C ASN A 76 -9.41 25.66 11.53
N MET A 77 -8.10 25.47 11.59
CA MET A 77 -7.49 24.15 11.57
C MET A 77 -7.99 23.22 12.69
N ASN A 78 -8.11 23.75 13.90
CA ASN A 78 -8.61 22.94 15.00
C ASN A 78 -10.07 22.54 14.81
N PHE A 79 -10.92 23.44 14.28
CA PHE A 79 -12.31 23.13 13.96
C PHE A 79 -12.41 22.11 12.84
N TYR A 80 -11.58 22.25 11.82
CA TYR A 80 -11.50 21.28 10.75
C TYR A 80 -11.16 19.88 11.29
N LEU A 81 -10.17 19.77 12.20
CA LEU A 81 -9.72 18.49 12.76
C LEU A 81 -10.71 17.88 13.77
N GLN A 82 -11.71 18.63 14.25
CA GLN A 82 -12.77 18.06 15.10
C GLN A 82 -13.70 17.13 14.33
N ASP A 83 -14.16 17.53 13.13
CA ASP A 83 -15.10 16.79 12.29
C ASP A 83 -14.42 16.09 11.13
N GLY A 84 -13.34 16.67 10.59
CA GLY A 84 -12.55 16.14 9.50
C GLY A 84 -11.42 15.24 9.98
N ASP A 85 -10.86 14.50 9.04
CA ASP A 85 -9.60 13.80 9.24
C ASP A 85 -8.53 14.38 8.31
N TYR A 86 -7.26 13.99 8.50
CA TYR A 86 -6.16 14.47 7.63
C TYR A 86 -6.43 14.17 6.14
N ASN A 87 -7.09 13.07 5.83
CA ASN A 87 -7.35 12.64 4.46
C ASN A 87 -8.78 12.86 3.99
N TYR A 88 -9.72 13.12 4.90
CA TYR A 88 -11.13 13.22 4.57
C TYR A 88 -11.83 14.35 5.30
N SER A 89 -12.71 15.04 4.59
CA SER A 89 -13.70 15.96 5.13
C SER A 89 -14.89 16.05 4.18
N SER A 90 -16.05 16.36 4.73
CA SER A 90 -17.23 16.67 3.92
C SER A 90 -17.07 18.04 3.22
N ASP A 91 -17.71 18.21 2.09
CA ASP A 91 -17.69 19.50 1.39
C ASP A 91 -18.41 20.59 2.21
N TYR A 92 -19.40 20.22 3.01
CA TYR A 92 -20.04 21.12 3.99
C TYR A 92 -19.04 21.70 4.98
N LEU A 93 -18.18 20.87 5.57
CA LEU A 93 -17.14 21.35 6.48
C LEU A 93 -16.16 22.27 5.77
N LEU A 94 -15.76 21.93 4.56
CA LEU A 94 -14.81 22.73 3.78
C LEU A 94 -15.32 24.15 3.51
N ARG A 95 -16.59 24.31 3.19
CA ARG A 95 -17.22 25.64 2.97
C ARG A 95 -17.16 26.53 4.23
N ARG A 96 -17.26 25.93 5.40
CA ARG A 96 -17.23 26.66 6.68
C ARG A 96 -15.82 27.08 7.11
N VAL A 97 -14.79 26.35 6.73
CA VAL A 97 -13.43 26.50 7.27
C VAL A 97 -12.38 26.92 6.22
N GLY A 98 -12.71 26.83 4.95
CA GLY A 98 -11.78 27.09 3.86
C GLY A 98 -12.37 27.95 2.74
N ARG A 99 -11.53 28.25 1.76
CA ARG A 99 -11.91 28.99 0.55
C ARG A 99 -11.19 28.40 -0.66
N ILE A 100 -11.83 28.44 -1.83
CA ILE A 100 -11.18 28.15 -3.12
C ILE A 100 -10.12 29.22 -3.37
N ILE A 101 -8.89 28.79 -3.64
CA ILE A 101 -7.76 29.67 -3.96
C ILE A 101 -7.23 29.42 -5.36
N LEU A 102 -7.59 28.33 -5.97
CA LEU A 102 -7.22 27.99 -7.34
C LEU A 102 -8.30 27.10 -7.96
N ASP A 103 -8.74 27.48 -9.14
CA ASP A 103 -9.51 26.65 -10.06
C ASP A 103 -8.95 26.86 -11.46
N LYS A 104 -8.17 25.90 -11.96
CA LYS A 104 -7.37 26.07 -13.17
C LYS A 104 -7.34 24.83 -14.03
N LYS A 105 -7.60 25.01 -15.32
CA LYS A 105 -7.40 23.98 -16.33
C LYS A 105 -5.91 23.72 -16.57
N ILE A 106 -5.51 22.46 -16.45
CA ILE A 106 -4.14 21.99 -16.68
C ILE A 106 -4.16 21.12 -17.94
N PRO A 107 -3.54 21.54 -19.04
CA PRO A 107 -3.43 20.72 -20.24
C PRO A 107 -2.49 19.55 -19.99
N LEU A 108 -2.85 18.38 -20.49
CA LEU A 108 -2.05 17.15 -20.38
C LEU A 108 -1.25 16.87 -21.65
N GLU A 109 -1.68 17.46 -22.76
CA GLU A 109 -0.96 17.35 -24.03
C GLU A 109 0.35 18.12 -23.97
N LYS A 110 1.45 17.44 -24.25
CA LYS A 110 2.79 18.02 -24.32
C LYS A 110 3.35 17.81 -25.72
N GLU A 111 4.10 18.79 -26.19
CA GLU A 111 4.78 18.72 -27.50
C GLU A 111 5.66 17.46 -27.57
N GLY A 112 5.45 16.61 -28.58
CA GLY A 112 6.17 15.36 -28.75
C GLY A 112 5.66 14.15 -27.93
N HIS A 113 4.63 14.31 -27.10
CA HIS A 113 4.02 13.23 -26.30
C HIS A 113 2.51 13.20 -26.55
N PRO A 114 2.04 12.52 -27.60
CA PRO A 114 0.61 12.41 -27.87
C PRO A 114 -0.11 11.60 -26.78
N ILE A 115 -1.33 12.01 -26.49
CA ILE A 115 -2.18 11.31 -25.52
C ILE A 115 -2.66 9.99 -26.13
N ASP A 116 -2.34 8.87 -25.49
CA ASP A 116 -2.94 7.58 -25.83
C ASP A 116 -4.29 7.44 -25.08
N ALA A 117 -5.38 7.56 -25.83
CA ALA A 117 -6.73 7.50 -25.27
C ALA A 117 -7.08 6.18 -24.54
N ASN A 118 -6.28 5.15 -24.70
CA ASN A 118 -6.54 3.81 -24.15
C ASN A 118 -5.56 3.38 -23.05
N LYS A 119 -4.60 4.25 -22.71
CA LYS A 119 -3.61 3.93 -21.67
C LYS A 119 -3.57 5.00 -20.60
N TRP A 120 -3.42 4.54 -19.37
CA TRP A 120 -3.06 5.41 -18.27
C TRP A 120 -1.68 6.01 -18.51
N GLN A 121 -1.60 7.33 -18.38
CA GLN A 121 -0.35 8.09 -18.52
C GLN A 121 -0.13 8.90 -17.25
N ASP A 122 1.13 8.96 -16.83
CA ASP A 122 1.51 9.62 -15.58
C ASP A 122 1.92 11.06 -15.82
N TYR A 123 1.45 11.93 -14.93
CA TYR A 123 1.67 13.36 -14.96
C TYR A 123 2.07 13.86 -13.57
N THR A 124 2.65 15.04 -13.54
CA THR A 124 3.01 15.70 -12.28
C THR A 124 2.67 17.17 -12.36
N ILE A 125 1.98 17.68 -11.35
CA ILE A 125 1.76 19.11 -11.15
C ILE A 125 2.66 19.57 -10.01
N ASN A 126 3.42 20.66 -10.21
CA ASN A 126 4.09 21.35 -9.13
C ASN A 126 3.14 22.42 -8.58
N LEU A 127 2.61 22.24 -7.40
CA LEU A 127 1.62 23.14 -6.81
C LEU A 127 2.20 24.55 -6.58
N ALA A 128 3.50 24.65 -6.30
CA ALA A 128 4.19 25.91 -6.08
C ALA A 128 4.22 26.83 -7.32
N ASP A 129 4.05 26.27 -8.54
CA ASP A 129 3.97 27.05 -9.77
C ASP A 129 2.62 27.77 -9.94
N HIS A 130 1.65 27.40 -9.12
CA HIS A 130 0.27 27.90 -9.25
C HIS A 130 -0.21 28.73 -8.07
N ILE A 131 0.25 28.41 -6.86
CA ILE A 131 -0.15 29.10 -5.63
C ILE A 131 1.05 29.34 -4.71
N GLN A 132 0.96 30.38 -3.90
CA GLN A 132 1.89 30.59 -2.80
C GLN A 132 1.48 29.70 -1.61
N LEU A 133 2.34 28.74 -1.28
CA LEU A 133 2.09 27.79 -0.20
C LEU A 133 2.46 28.42 1.16
N GLU A 134 1.57 28.25 2.13
CA GLU A 134 1.79 28.63 3.52
C GLU A 134 2.07 27.39 4.37
N LYS A 135 3.05 27.49 5.27
CA LYS A 135 3.40 26.41 6.20
C LYS A 135 2.32 26.19 7.24
N GLY A 136 2.06 24.94 7.58
CA GLY A 136 1.10 24.57 8.63
C GLY A 136 -0.37 24.74 8.24
N VAL A 137 -0.67 24.77 6.96
CA VAL A 137 -2.04 24.88 6.41
C VAL A 137 -2.39 23.62 5.64
N ILE A 138 -3.66 23.27 5.62
CA ILE A 138 -4.18 22.19 4.78
C ILE A 138 -4.68 22.77 3.46
N TYR A 139 -4.29 22.14 2.38
CA TYR A 139 -4.82 22.34 1.04
C TYR A 139 -5.58 21.08 0.63
N ARG A 140 -6.89 21.22 0.36
CA ARG A 140 -7.66 20.18 -0.30
C ARG A 140 -7.44 20.31 -1.79
N ILE A 141 -6.86 19.29 -2.39
CA ILE A 141 -6.59 19.21 -3.82
C ILE A 141 -7.58 18.23 -4.43
N GLN A 142 -8.24 18.66 -5.49
CA GLN A 142 -9.14 17.83 -6.28
C GLN A 142 -8.78 17.94 -7.75
N LEU A 143 -8.80 16.82 -8.45
CA LEU A 143 -8.66 16.78 -9.90
C LEU A 143 -10.02 16.45 -10.49
N LYS A 144 -10.59 17.41 -11.23
CA LYS A 144 -11.88 17.27 -11.93
C LYS A 144 -11.63 17.16 -13.43
N PHE A 145 -12.61 16.72 -14.16
CA PHE A 145 -12.63 16.75 -15.62
C PHE A 145 -14.06 16.83 -16.13
N GLN A 146 -14.23 17.39 -17.30
CA GLN A 146 -15.53 17.57 -17.96
C GLN A 146 -15.50 16.95 -19.36
N LYS A 147 -16.67 16.82 -20.00
CA LYS A 147 -16.80 16.19 -21.31
C LYS A 147 -15.87 16.82 -22.35
N SER A 148 -15.73 18.15 -22.36
CA SER A 148 -14.85 18.87 -23.28
C SER A 148 -13.34 18.59 -23.10
N TYR A 149 -12.94 17.96 -21.96
CA TYR A 149 -11.55 17.58 -21.69
C TYR A 149 -11.21 16.18 -22.17
N THR A 150 -12.18 15.42 -22.67
CA THR A 150 -11.95 14.03 -23.07
C THR A 150 -11.41 13.94 -24.50
N THR A 151 -10.77 12.83 -24.78
CA THR A 151 -10.36 12.43 -26.14
C THR A 151 -11.40 11.53 -26.81
N LEU A 152 -12.53 11.27 -26.13
CA LEU A 152 -13.56 10.36 -26.60
C LEU A 152 -14.39 11.02 -27.71
N ALA A 153 -14.55 10.34 -28.83
CA ALA A 153 -15.47 10.76 -29.90
C ALA A 153 -16.81 10.03 -29.67
N CYS A 154 -17.85 10.77 -29.34
CA CYS A 154 -19.20 10.25 -29.19
C CYS A 154 -19.99 10.43 -30.48
N ALA A 155 -20.78 9.42 -30.87
CA ALA A 155 -21.48 9.34 -32.14
C ALA A 155 -22.59 10.42 -32.34
N ASN A 156 -22.98 11.12 -31.28
CA ASN A 156 -24.05 12.12 -31.28
C ASN A 156 -23.60 13.50 -30.79
N GLU A 157 -22.51 14.03 -31.30
CA GLU A 157 -22.14 15.43 -31.04
C GLU A 157 -22.99 16.38 -31.90
N GLY A 158 -24.27 16.49 -31.60
CA GLY A 158 -25.10 17.61 -31.99
C GLY A 158 -24.84 18.79 -31.06
N GLN A 159 -24.22 19.79 -31.57
CA GLN A 159 -24.12 21.23 -31.26
C GLN A 159 -24.77 21.82 -29.97
N ASN A 160 -24.89 21.14 -28.90
CA ASN A 160 -25.20 21.76 -27.61
C ASN A 160 -23.87 21.90 -26.83
N GLY A 161 -23.20 23.03 -27.09
CA GLY A 161 -22.02 23.43 -26.35
C GLY A 161 -22.35 23.53 -24.88
N ILE A 162 -21.71 22.68 -24.09
CA ILE A 162 -21.66 22.84 -22.64
C ILE A 162 -20.86 24.13 -22.44
N THR A 163 -21.51 25.15 -21.89
CA THR A 163 -20.84 26.36 -21.43
C THR A 163 -19.83 25.97 -20.36
N GLU A 164 -18.60 26.44 -20.50
CA GLU A 164 -17.45 26.14 -19.62
C GLU A 164 -17.67 26.55 -18.15
N ASN A 165 -18.83 27.06 -17.76
CA ASN A 165 -19.06 27.82 -16.53
C ASN A 165 -19.96 27.17 -15.48
N ASP A 166 -20.50 25.95 -15.69
CA ASP A 166 -21.49 25.39 -14.76
C ASP A 166 -20.94 24.53 -13.62
N TRP A 167 -19.61 24.60 -13.36
CA TRP A 167 -19.02 23.63 -12.45
C TRP A 167 -19.01 24.01 -10.97
N ASP A 168 -19.22 25.24 -10.56
CA ASP A 168 -19.15 25.53 -9.14
C ASP A 168 -19.63 26.93 -8.70
N SER A 169 -20.86 27.24 -8.99
CA SER A 169 -21.54 28.39 -8.31
C SER A 169 -21.72 28.14 -6.81
N SER A 170 -21.57 26.91 -6.35
CA SER A 170 -21.87 26.52 -4.98
C SER A 170 -20.76 26.81 -3.95
N PHE A 171 -19.52 27.05 -4.40
CA PHE A 171 -18.40 27.35 -3.49
C PHE A 171 -18.08 28.86 -3.40
N ASP A 172 -18.50 29.66 -4.36
CA ASP A 172 -18.15 31.09 -4.45
C ASP A 172 -19.22 32.02 -3.88
N ASP A 173 -20.32 31.52 -3.40
CA ASP A 173 -21.38 32.36 -2.87
C ASP A 173 -21.15 32.64 -1.37
N ASP A 174 -20.95 33.93 -1.05
CA ASP A 174 -20.99 34.45 0.32
C ASP A 174 -22.41 34.33 0.93
N ASN A 175 -23.35 33.72 0.21
CA ASN A 175 -24.69 33.41 0.67
C ASN A 175 -24.73 32.07 1.40
N TYR A 176 -24.72 32.17 2.72
CA TYR A 176 -24.97 31.05 3.62
C TYR A 176 -26.47 30.79 3.78
N ASP A 177 -27.11 30.25 2.79
CA ASP A 177 -28.42 29.61 2.99
C ASP A 177 -28.21 28.10 3.19
N ASP A 178 -28.45 27.66 4.42
CA ASP A 178 -28.31 26.27 4.89
C ASP A 178 -29.23 25.27 4.16
N ASP A 179 -30.16 25.74 3.33
CA ASP A 179 -31.22 24.92 2.73
C ASP A 179 -30.85 24.29 1.37
N ASP A 180 -29.72 24.67 0.73
CA ASP A 180 -29.33 24.16 -0.59
C ASP A 180 -28.44 22.91 -0.56
N TYR A 181 -28.34 22.20 0.53
CA TYR A 181 -27.50 20.98 0.65
C TYR A 181 -28.10 19.74 -0.01
N TYR A 182 -29.29 19.83 -0.57
CA TYR A 182 -29.83 18.70 -1.36
C TYR A 182 -29.14 18.66 -2.73
N TYR A 183 -28.63 17.48 -3.07
CA TYR A 183 -28.03 17.08 -4.35
C TYR A 183 -28.71 17.76 -5.55
N ASN A 184 -28.35 19.00 -5.86
CA ASN A 184 -28.80 19.67 -7.07
C ASN A 184 -27.96 19.12 -8.23
N TYR A 185 -28.33 17.93 -8.71
CA TYR A 185 -27.85 17.52 -10.01
C TYR A 185 -28.44 18.49 -11.05
N PRO A 186 -27.64 18.85 -12.07
CA PRO A 186 -28.15 19.60 -13.21
C PRO A 186 -29.42 18.96 -13.80
N SER A 187 -30.27 19.79 -14.40
CA SER A 187 -31.56 19.33 -14.93
C SER A 187 -31.44 18.25 -16.02
N ASP A 188 -30.27 18.09 -16.63
CA ASP A 188 -29.95 17.09 -17.64
C ASP A 188 -29.30 15.82 -17.04
N TYR A 189 -29.25 15.69 -15.71
CA TYR A 189 -28.72 14.49 -15.06
C TYR A 189 -29.69 13.32 -15.16
N SER A 190 -29.19 12.20 -15.68
CA SER A 190 -29.86 10.91 -15.69
C SER A 190 -29.09 9.88 -14.92
N TRP A 191 -29.70 9.28 -13.89
CA TRP A 191 -29.09 8.23 -13.10
C TRP A 191 -28.71 6.99 -13.93
N GLU A 192 -29.52 6.67 -14.95
CA GLU A 192 -29.27 5.51 -15.83
C GLU A 192 -28.03 5.71 -16.71
N GLU A 193 -27.73 6.96 -17.08
CA GLU A 193 -26.64 7.34 -17.97
C GLU A 193 -25.35 7.72 -17.24
N ARG A 194 -25.36 7.66 -15.91
CA ARG A 194 -24.19 8.07 -15.10
C ARG A 194 -22.90 7.32 -15.44
N ASP A 195 -22.98 6.12 -16.01
CA ASP A 195 -21.84 5.29 -16.38
C ASP A 195 -21.49 5.35 -17.87
N ASP A 196 -22.22 6.14 -18.65
CA ASP A 196 -21.94 6.39 -20.05
C ASP A 196 -21.08 7.65 -20.22
N PRO A 197 -19.82 7.53 -20.65
CA PRO A 197 -18.95 8.70 -20.84
C PRO A 197 -19.36 9.60 -22.01
N CYS A 198 -20.38 9.22 -22.80
CA CYS A 198 -20.96 10.08 -23.80
C CYS A 198 -22.11 10.94 -23.27
N SER A 199 -22.67 10.62 -22.10
CA SER A 199 -23.65 11.44 -21.40
C SER A 199 -22.99 12.48 -20.48
N ASN A 200 -23.62 13.63 -20.31
CA ASN A 200 -23.20 14.65 -19.35
C ASN A 200 -23.25 14.11 -17.91
N SER A 201 -24.20 13.23 -17.62
CA SER A 201 -24.39 12.61 -16.31
C SER A 201 -23.13 11.91 -15.79
N TYR A 202 -22.28 11.40 -16.69
CA TYR A 202 -20.99 10.80 -16.32
C TYR A 202 -20.08 11.78 -15.58
N TYR A 203 -20.10 13.05 -15.99
CA TYR A 203 -19.22 14.10 -15.48
C TYR A 203 -19.76 14.82 -14.24
N TYR A 204 -20.95 14.49 -13.80
CA TYR A 204 -21.55 15.03 -12.56
C TYR A 204 -21.33 14.13 -11.33
N VAL A 205 -20.76 12.94 -11.51
CA VAL A 205 -20.53 11.99 -10.42
C VAL A 205 -19.25 12.36 -9.67
N SER A 206 -19.41 12.91 -8.48
CA SER A 206 -18.31 13.42 -7.63
C SER A 206 -17.24 12.36 -7.26
N ASP A 207 -17.63 11.07 -7.20
CA ASP A 207 -16.71 9.97 -6.86
C ASP A 207 -15.64 9.71 -7.94
N ARG A 208 -15.84 10.26 -9.15
CA ARG A 208 -14.84 10.18 -10.23
C ARG A 208 -13.73 11.20 -10.09
N PHE A 209 -13.87 12.15 -9.18
CA PHE A 209 -12.93 13.23 -8.98
C PHE A 209 -12.08 12.95 -7.73
N PRO A 210 -10.88 12.42 -7.90
CA PRO A 210 -10.01 12.11 -6.78
C PRO A 210 -9.67 13.38 -6.01
N ARG A 211 -9.71 13.27 -4.70
CA ARG A 211 -9.44 14.36 -3.77
C ARG A 211 -8.51 13.89 -2.66
N ARG A 212 -7.59 14.74 -2.25
CA ARG A 212 -6.74 14.51 -1.09
C ARG A 212 -6.36 15.80 -0.40
N ASN A 213 -6.05 15.72 0.87
CA ASN A 213 -5.49 16.82 1.61
C ASN A 213 -3.97 16.80 1.53
N LEU A 214 -3.38 17.99 1.51
CA LEU A 214 -1.95 18.21 1.58
C LEU A 214 -1.66 19.18 2.70
N ILE A 215 -0.80 18.80 3.63
CA ILE A 215 -0.30 19.64 4.71
C ILE A 215 1.14 19.97 4.41
N VAL A 216 1.43 21.26 4.27
CA VAL A 216 2.77 21.75 3.99
C VAL A 216 3.44 22.11 5.30
N THR A 217 4.37 21.31 5.78
CA THR A 217 5.11 21.55 7.03
C THR A 217 6.46 20.86 6.98
N SER A 218 7.46 21.46 7.62
CA SER A 218 8.76 20.80 7.86
C SER A 218 8.81 20.06 9.20
N LEU A 219 7.75 20.16 10.03
CA LEU A 219 7.71 19.59 11.35
C LEU A 219 7.05 18.20 11.36
N GLY A 220 7.80 17.19 11.75
CA GLY A 220 7.29 15.87 12.09
C GLY A 220 6.94 15.83 13.59
N LEU A 221 5.71 15.47 13.92
CA LEU A 221 5.19 15.47 15.28
C LEU A 221 4.78 14.07 15.70
N THR A 222 5.34 13.60 16.80
CA THR A 222 5.01 12.31 17.42
C THR A 222 4.65 12.55 18.88
N ALA A 223 3.56 11.97 19.35
CA ALA A 223 3.18 12.02 20.75
C ALA A 223 2.92 10.61 21.29
N LYS A 224 3.30 10.38 22.53
CA LYS A 224 3.04 9.15 23.26
C LYS A 224 2.55 9.48 24.66
N THR A 225 1.50 8.80 25.11
CA THR A 225 0.98 8.95 26.46
C THR A 225 1.08 7.64 27.23
N GLY A 226 1.41 7.74 28.51
CA GLY A 226 1.37 6.63 29.46
C GLY A 226 0.08 6.64 30.28
N SER A 227 -0.12 5.59 31.07
CA SER A 227 -1.27 5.47 31.99
C SER A 227 -1.25 6.53 33.12
N ASP A 228 -0.12 7.21 33.33
CA ASP A 228 0.08 8.25 34.34
C ASP A 228 -0.32 9.67 33.86
N GLY A 229 -0.88 9.78 32.65
CA GLY A 229 -1.29 11.06 32.05
C GLY A 229 -0.15 11.95 31.58
N LYS A 230 1.07 11.43 31.53
CA LYS A 230 2.20 12.14 30.92
C LYS A 230 2.22 11.93 29.41
N TYR A 231 2.38 13.03 28.70
CA TYR A 231 2.63 13.05 27.26
C TYR A 231 4.12 13.30 26.99
N VAL A 232 4.73 12.39 26.24
CA VAL A 232 6.05 12.61 25.65
C VAL A 232 5.82 13.01 24.21
N VAL A 233 6.26 14.22 23.85
CA VAL A 233 6.11 14.75 22.48
C VAL A 233 7.50 14.95 21.90
N ALA A 234 7.72 14.42 20.72
CA ALA A 234 8.92 14.59 19.93
C ALA A 234 8.62 15.36 18.65
N VAL A 235 9.48 16.31 18.31
CA VAL A 235 9.42 17.11 17.09
C VAL A 235 10.72 16.98 16.34
N ASN A 236 10.63 16.54 15.08
CA ASN A 236 11.76 16.38 14.19
C ASN A 236 11.50 17.12 12.88
N ASP A 237 12.56 17.53 12.22
CA ASP A 237 12.47 17.99 10.83
C ASP A 237 12.19 16.83 9.90
N LEU A 238 11.21 16.97 9.01
CA LEU A 238 10.75 15.87 8.13
C LEU A 238 11.77 15.47 7.06
N LEU A 239 12.66 16.39 6.66
CA LEU A 239 13.67 16.11 5.64
C LEU A 239 14.94 15.50 6.23
N THR A 240 15.41 16.07 7.34
CA THR A 240 16.71 15.72 7.92
C THR A 240 16.61 14.75 9.08
N ALA A 241 15.40 14.52 9.59
CA ALA A 241 15.12 13.82 10.85
C ALA A 241 15.80 14.45 12.09
N ALA A 242 16.39 15.64 11.94
CA ALA A 242 17.04 16.34 13.04
C ALA A 242 16.01 16.78 14.09
N PRO A 243 16.37 16.76 15.41
CA PRO A 243 15.49 17.23 16.45
C PRO A 243 15.25 18.74 16.33
N VAL A 244 14.01 19.16 16.56
CA VAL A 244 13.64 20.59 16.56
C VAL A 244 13.54 21.09 17.99
N GLU A 245 14.58 21.81 18.43
CA GLU A 245 14.62 22.44 19.75
C GLU A 245 13.79 23.72 19.79
N ASN A 246 13.41 24.15 21.00
CA ASN A 246 12.65 25.38 21.24
C ASN A 246 11.36 25.46 20.38
N CYS A 247 10.73 24.31 20.11
CA CYS A 247 9.43 24.23 19.47
C CYS A 247 8.33 24.30 20.53
N LYS A 248 7.38 25.22 20.34
CA LYS A 248 6.26 25.39 21.25
C LYS A 248 5.21 24.32 20.99
N ILE A 249 4.88 23.55 22.01
CA ILE A 249 3.84 22.53 21.99
C ILE A 249 2.63 23.05 22.75
N LEU A 250 1.46 23.01 22.09
CA LEU A 250 0.19 23.45 22.66
C LEU A 250 -0.76 22.25 22.68
N PHE A 251 -1.46 22.08 23.78
CA PHE A 251 -2.46 21.03 23.95
C PHE A 251 -3.85 21.66 23.95
N PHE A 252 -4.73 21.16 23.09
CA PHE A 252 -6.12 21.61 23.00
C PHE A 252 -7.06 20.45 23.32
N ASN A 253 -8.14 20.76 24.08
CA ASN A 253 -9.23 19.80 24.25
C ASN A 253 -10.17 19.79 23.05
N TYR A 254 -11.19 18.91 23.07
CA TYR A 254 -12.18 18.82 22.00
C TYR A 254 -12.95 20.14 21.76
N GLN A 255 -13.17 20.94 22.79
CA GLN A 255 -13.83 22.25 22.70
C GLN A 255 -12.90 23.38 22.20
N ASN A 256 -11.73 23.02 21.66
CA ASN A 256 -10.72 23.95 21.16
C ASN A 256 -10.16 24.92 22.22
N GLN A 257 -10.23 24.55 23.50
CA GLN A 257 -9.61 25.34 24.58
C GLN A 257 -8.15 24.87 24.75
N LYS A 258 -7.23 25.83 24.83
CA LYS A 258 -5.84 25.50 25.20
C LYS A 258 -5.80 25.11 26.67
N ILE A 259 -5.45 23.85 26.94
CA ILE A 259 -5.38 23.28 28.28
C ILE A 259 -3.97 23.27 28.88
N ASP A 260 -2.93 23.19 28.00
CA ASP A 260 -1.54 23.24 28.45
C ASP A 260 -0.60 23.70 27.35
N SER A 261 0.66 23.97 27.71
CA SER A 261 1.73 24.27 26.76
C SER A 261 3.10 23.92 27.34
N ALA A 262 4.02 23.49 26.45
CA ALA A 262 5.38 23.14 26.79
C ALA A 262 6.33 23.52 25.64
N VAL A 263 7.65 23.35 25.83
CA VAL A 263 8.66 23.68 24.84
C VAL A 263 9.66 22.52 24.75
N THR A 264 10.01 22.12 23.52
CA THR A 264 10.97 21.05 23.30
C THR A 264 12.39 21.45 23.71
N ASN A 265 13.14 20.49 24.23
CA ASN A 265 14.55 20.63 24.57
C ASN A 265 15.46 20.50 23.32
N ASN A 266 16.78 20.48 23.53
CA ASN A 266 17.77 20.32 22.45
C ASN A 266 17.70 18.97 21.71
N SER A 267 17.05 17.96 22.29
CA SER A 267 16.77 16.68 21.64
C SER A 267 15.42 16.68 20.91
N GLY A 268 14.75 17.81 20.78
CA GLY A 268 13.43 17.91 20.16
C GLY A 268 12.31 17.29 20.98
N ILE A 269 12.53 16.98 22.26
CA ILE A 269 11.59 16.23 23.10
C ILE A 269 11.09 17.11 24.23
N VAL A 270 9.82 16.94 24.59
CA VAL A 270 9.23 17.48 25.81
C VAL A 270 8.37 16.43 26.50
N THR A 271 8.38 16.45 27.82
CA THR A 271 7.45 15.67 28.65
C THR A 271 6.55 16.63 29.39
N ALA A 272 5.25 16.51 29.19
CA ALA A 272 4.25 17.34 29.84
C ALA A 272 3.22 16.47 30.58
N ARG A 273 2.83 16.92 31.80
CA ARG A 273 1.70 16.33 32.52
C ARG A 273 0.50 17.19 32.29
N VAL A 274 -0.33 16.81 31.31
CA VAL A 274 -1.47 17.61 30.86
C VAL A 274 -2.67 17.35 31.76
N GLN A 275 -3.26 18.42 32.31
CA GLN A 275 -4.52 18.33 33.06
C GLN A 275 -5.69 18.30 32.08
N GLY A 276 -6.49 17.23 32.14
CA GLY A 276 -7.62 17.01 31.23
C GLY A 276 -7.27 16.07 30.06
N LYS A 277 -8.16 16.00 29.11
CA LYS A 277 -8.06 15.11 27.94
C LYS A 277 -7.73 15.93 26.70
N PRO A 278 -6.48 15.96 26.23
CA PRO A 278 -6.16 16.65 24.99
C PRO A 278 -6.75 15.89 23.80
N PHE A 279 -7.16 16.65 22.80
CA PHE A 279 -7.67 16.17 21.53
C PHE A 279 -6.70 16.47 20.39
N ILE A 280 -6.07 17.64 20.40
CA ILE A 280 -5.06 18.05 19.43
C ILE A 280 -3.80 18.49 20.17
N VAL A 281 -2.66 18.02 19.67
CA VAL A 281 -1.33 18.56 19.97
C VAL A 281 -0.87 19.38 18.77
N LEU A 282 -0.54 20.64 19.00
CA LEU A 282 -0.05 21.57 17.99
C LEU A 282 1.41 21.93 18.29
N ALA A 283 2.30 21.64 17.36
CA ALA A 283 3.68 22.12 17.37
C ALA A 283 3.80 23.41 16.57
N VAL A 284 4.49 24.41 17.11
CA VAL A 284 4.71 25.72 16.47
C VAL A 284 6.18 26.10 16.55
N LYS A 285 6.79 26.33 15.37
CA LYS A 285 8.16 26.85 15.25
C LYS A 285 8.21 27.95 14.20
N GLY A 286 8.33 29.21 14.65
CA GLY A 286 8.19 30.35 13.75
C GLY A 286 6.80 30.38 13.09
N ASN A 287 6.77 30.36 11.77
CA ASN A 287 5.53 30.32 10.98
C ASN A 287 5.08 28.88 10.65
N ASP A 288 5.88 27.88 11.01
CA ASP A 288 5.56 26.48 10.71
C ASP A 288 4.73 25.85 11.83
N LYS A 289 3.80 24.99 11.46
CA LYS A 289 2.88 24.32 12.37
C LYS A 289 2.65 22.88 11.94
N ALA A 290 2.63 21.99 12.92
CA ALA A 290 2.19 20.60 12.74
C ALA A 290 1.12 20.26 13.77
N TYR A 291 0.13 19.49 13.33
CA TYR A 291 -1.02 19.10 14.13
C TYR A 291 -1.04 17.59 14.31
N LEU A 292 -1.40 17.13 15.50
CA LEU A 292 -1.57 15.71 15.78
C LEU A 292 -2.84 15.50 16.62
N LYS A 293 -3.79 14.71 16.11
CA LYS A 293 -4.94 14.23 16.88
C LYS A 293 -4.48 13.15 17.85
N VAL A 294 -4.79 13.31 19.11
CA VAL A 294 -4.32 12.43 20.20
C VAL A 294 -5.47 11.77 20.98
N ASN A 295 -6.64 11.70 20.38
CA ASN A 295 -7.77 10.95 20.92
C ASN A 295 -7.58 9.44 20.73
N ASP A 296 -8.31 8.63 21.51
CA ASP A 296 -8.17 7.17 21.52
C ASP A 296 -8.42 6.54 20.15
N ALA A 297 -9.30 7.14 19.31
CA ALA A 297 -9.61 6.66 17.96
C ALA A 297 -8.44 6.83 16.96
N ASN A 298 -7.54 7.77 17.20
CA ASN A 298 -6.37 8.04 16.35
C ASN A 298 -5.07 7.46 16.92
N SER A 299 -5.12 6.80 18.07
CA SER A 299 -3.97 6.08 18.60
C SER A 299 -3.68 4.84 17.75
N LEU A 300 -2.39 4.53 17.56
CA LEU A 300 -1.99 3.25 17.01
C LEU A 300 -2.58 2.14 17.89
N SER A 301 -3.55 1.40 17.35
CA SER A 301 -4.13 0.26 18.06
C SER A 301 -3.10 -0.84 18.18
N TYR A 302 -2.78 -1.22 19.42
CA TYR A 302 -1.91 -2.37 19.67
C TYR A 302 -2.52 -3.69 19.20
N SER A 303 -3.84 -3.74 18.94
CA SER A 303 -4.49 -4.94 18.40
C SER A 303 -4.03 -5.32 16.98
N ASN A 304 -3.43 -4.39 16.25
CA ASN A 304 -2.84 -4.66 14.93
C ASN A 304 -1.41 -5.22 15.01
N PHE A 305 -0.85 -5.31 16.22
CA PHE A 305 0.48 -5.84 16.45
C PHE A 305 0.37 -7.05 17.36
N ASP A 306 1.24 -8.03 17.17
CA ASP A 306 1.45 -9.07 18.18
C ASP A 306 2.10 -8.43 19.40
N ILE A 307 1.28 -8.09 20.39
CA ILE A 307 1.70 -7.50 21.66
C ILE A 307 1.86 -8.55 22.76
N SER A 308 1.73 -9.85 22.46
CA SER A 308 1.95 -10.94 23.41
C SER A 308 3.36 -10.87 24.00
N GLY A 309 4.26 -10.27 23.19
CA GLY A 309 5.63 -9.94 23.62
C GLY A 309 6.47 -11.17 23.88
N GLU A 310 7.76 -10.96 24.03
CA GLU A 310 8.67 -12.00 24.46
C GLU A 310 8.41 -12.40 25.92
N VAL A 311 8.53 -13.69 26.20
CA VAL A 311 8.40 -14.22 27.56
C VAL A 311 9.51 -13.63 28.43
N VAL A 312 9.13 -13.18 29.63
CA VAL A 312 10.12 -12.70 30.61
C VAL A 312 11.01 -13.86 31.02
N GLN A 313 12.32 -13.72 30.78
CA GLN A 313 13.32 -14.72 31.18
C GLN A 313 14.16 -14.13 32.31
N GLN A 314 14.11 -14.71 33.50
CA GLN A 314 14.86 -14.27 34.68
C GLN A 314 14.77 -12.74 34.94
N GLY A 315 13.57 -12.16 34.80
CA GLY A 315 13.34 -10.74 35.06
C GLY A 315 13.64 -9.79 33.88
N ILE A 316 14.18 -10.29 32.77
CA ILE A 316 14.49 -9.49 31.57
C ILE A 316 13.69 -9.94 30.36
N LYS A 317 13.44 -9.00 29.47
CA LYS A 317 12.89 -9.26 28.14
C LYS A 317 13.86 -8.79 27.07
N GLY A 318 13.91 -9.51 25.96
CA GLY A 318 14.74 -9.15 24.81
C GLY A 318 13.97 -9.38 23.51
N PHE A 319 14.13 -8.46 22.57
CA PHE A 319 13.51 -8.56 21.26
C PHE A 319 14.54 -8.24 20.18
N ILE A 320 14.66 -9.13 19.16
CA ILE A 320 15.58 -8.97 18.04
C ILE A 320 14.76 -8.67 16.78
N TYR A 321 15.12 -7.62 16.06
CA TYR A 321 14.53 -7.31 14.75
C TYR A 321 15.62 -6.90 13.75
N GLY A 322 15.33 -7.07 12.46
CA GLY A 322 16.21 -6.70 11.35
C GLY A 322 15.54 -5.65 10.47
N GLU A 323 16.33 -4.95 9.67
CA GLU A 323 15.84 -3.95 8.72
C GLU A 323 15.02 -4.57 7.59
N ARG A 324 15.10 -5.89 7.40
CA ARG A 324 14.34 -6.64 6.39
C ARG A 324 14.08 -8.08 6.85
N GLY A 325 13.26 -8.80 6.10
CA GLY A 325 12.94 -10.21 6.39
C GLY A 325 13.84 -11.23 5.70
N VAL A 326 14.52 -10.84 4.60
CA VAL A 326 15.35 -11.72 3.77
C VAL A 326 16.62 -11.00 3.32
N TRP A 327 17.75 -11.66 3.41
CA TRP A 327 19.06 -11.18 2.95
C TRP A 327 19.60 -12.09 1.85
N ARG A 328 20.57 -11.58 1.09
CA ARG A 328 21.33 -12.39 0.12
C ARG A 328 22.68 -12.77 0.71
N PRO A 329 23.28 -13.90 0.27
CA PRO A 329 24.69 -14.15 0.53
C PRO A 329 25.55 -12.94 0.16
N GLY A 330 26.52 -12.60 0.98
CA GLY A 330 27.37 -11.42 0.83
C GLY A 330 26.81 -10.12 1.40
N ASN A 331 25.52 -10.07 1.76
CA ASN A 331 24.93 -8.87 2.35
C ASN A 331 25.38 -8.66 3.80
N GLU A 332 25.38 -7.41 4.21
CA GLU A 332 25.40 -7.05 5.62
C GLU A 332 23.98 -7.24 6.20
N ILE A 333 23.95 -7.80 7.40
CA ILE A 333 22.74 -8.08 8.17
C ILE A 333 22.76 -7.18 9.39
N HIS A 334 21.91 -6.16 9.39
CA HIS A 334 21.77 -5.25 10.52
C HIS A 334 20.64 -5.73 11.41
N LEU A 335 21.00 -6.13 12.63
CA LEU A 335 20.06 -6.58 13.65
C LEU A 335 20.07 -5.62 14.81
N SER A 336 18.91 -5.20 15.22
CA SER A 336 18.71 -4.43 16.44
C SER A 336 18.18 -5.34 17.54
N PHE A 337 18.70 -5.18 18.72
CA PHE A 337 18.27 -5.88 19.93
C PHE A 337 17.81 -4.86 20.96
N MET A 338 16.58 -5.02 21.44
CA MET A 338 16.02 -4.23 22.53
C MET A 338 16.02 -5.07 23.80
N LEU A 339 16.61 -4.53 24.86
CA LEU A 339 16.65 -5.13 26.18
C LEU A 339 15.78 -4.32 27.14
N GLU A 340 14.81 -4.96 27.76
CA GLU A 340 14.04 -4.41 28.88
C GLU A 340 14.44 -5.13 30.16
N ASP A 341 15.07 -4.39 31.07
CA ASP A 341 15.47 -4.81 32.42
C ASP A 341 14.93 -3.79 33.41
N LYS A 342 13.64 -3.94 33.77
CA LYS A 342 12.93 -3.00 34.65
C LYS A 342 13.51 -2.95 36.06
N GLU A 343 13.96 -4.09 36.55
CA GLU A 343 14.49 -4.23 37.90
C GLU A 343 16.00 -3.93 37.99
N LYS A 344 16.63 -3.57 36.84
CA LYS A 344 18.07 -3.30 36.74
C LYS A 344 18.93 -4.41 37.29
N THR A 345 18.53 -5.64 37.03
CA THR A 345 19.20 -6.86 37.50
C THR A 345 20.59 -7.07 36.87
N ILE A 346 20.81 -6.49 35.69
CA ILE A 346 22.05 -6.63 34.94
C ILE A 346 22.90 -5.36 35.14
N PRO A 347 24.16 -5.48 35.64
CA PRO A 347 25.06 -4.34 35.85
C PRO A 347 25.37 -3.60 34.53
N MET A 348 25.68 -2.31 34.65
CA MET A 348 26.19 -1.52 33.51
C MET A 348 27.53 -2.09 33.03
N GLY A 349 27.70 -2.10 31.69
CA GLY A 349 28.91 -2.67 31.08
C GLY A 349 28.92 -4.21 31.02
N HIS A 350 27.88 -4.90 31.54
CA HIS A 350 27.76 -6.35 31.41
C HIS A 350 27.80 -6.77 29.94
N PRO A 351 28.59 -7.80 29.57
CA PRO A 351 28.73 -8.18 28.17
C PRO A 351 27.42 -8.76 27.60
N ILE A 352 27.04 -8.24 26.41
CA ILE A 352 26.00 -8.77 25.57
C ILE A 352 26.69 -9.40 24.36
N ILE A 353 26.43 -10.66 24.14
CA ILE A 353 27.05 -11.44 23.08
C ILE A 353 26.01 -11.77 22.03
N ALA A 354 26.23 -11.31 20.80
CA ALA A 354 25.41 -11.65 19.65
C ALA A 354 26.18 -12.60 18.73
N GLU A 355 25.55 -13.71 18.39
CA GLU A 355 26.13 -14.77 17.57
C GLU A 355 25.22 -15.04 16.37
N LEU A 356 25.82 -15.23 15.19
CA LEU A 356 25.13 -15.64 13.99
C LEU A 356 25.50 -17.09 13.67
N TYR A 357 24.48 -17.95 13.60
CA TYR A 357 24.60 -19.37 13.29
C TYR A 357 24.15 -19.65 11.86
N ASP A 358 24.91 -20.51 11.15
CA ASP A 358 24.51 -21.04 9.85
C ASP A 358 23.37 -22.09 9.98
N PRO A 359 22.77 -22.56 8.86
CA PRO A 359 21.75 -23.61 8.89
C PRO A 359 22.21 -24.94 9.48
N ASN A 360 23.53 -25.18 9.53
CA ASN A 360 24.13 -26.41 10.10
C ASN A 360 24.37 -26.27 11.62
N GLY A 361 24.12 -25.09 12.20
CA GLY A 361 24.30 -24.83 13.61
C GLY A 361 25.69 -24.37 14.01
N ASN A 362 26.57 -24.03 13.05
CA ASN A 362 27.91 -23.51 13.33
C ASN A 362 27.85 -22.01 13.59
N VAL A 363 28.60 -21.52 14.57
CA VAL A 363 28.77 -20.09 14.80
C VAL A 363 29.68 -19.50 13.72
N VAL A 364 29.14 -18.60 12.91
CA VAL A 364 29.89 -17.95 11.84
C VAL A 364 30.52 -16.64 12.31
N GLN A 365 29.80 -15.88 13.11
CA GLN A 365 30.28 -14.61 13.66
C GLN A 365 29.80 -14.38 15.08
N THR A 366 30.64 -13.71 15.88
CA THR A 366 30.31 -13.27 17.23
C THR A 366 30.60 -11.78 17.36
N LYS A 367 29.66 -11.02 17.92
CA LYS A 367 29.77 -9.60 18.27
C LYS A 367 29.58 -9.43 19.77
N ARG A 368 30.21 -8.43 20.35
CA ARG A 368 30.13 -8.15 21.79
C ARG A 368 29.94 -6.67 22.02
N GLU A 369 28.99 -6.34 22.88
CA GLU A 369 28.70 -4.99 23.33
C GLU A 369 28.57 -4.99 24.85
N GLY A 370 28.83 -3.84 25.49
CA GLY A 370 28.54 -3.66 26.90
C GLY A 370 27.11 -3.15 27.13
N ARG A 371 26.50 -3.52 28.25
CA ARG A 371 25.18 -2.98 28.61
C ARG A 371 25.24 -1.46 28.68
N ASN A 372 24.32 -0.80 27.96
CA ASN A 372 24.11 0.66 27.96
C ASN A 372 22.82 1.06 28.68
N GLU A 373 22.63 2.36 28.90
CA GLU A 373 21.46 2.91 29.62
C GLU A 373 20.16 2.81 28.80
N HIS A 374 20.26 2.78 27.48
CA HIS A 374 19.10 2.85 26.59
C HIS A 374 18.50 1.47 26.29
N GLY A 375 19.23 0.39 26.56
CA GLY A 375 18.78 -0.98 26.25
C GLY A 375 18.61 -1.29 24.78
N LEU A 376 19.20 -0.48 23.89
CA LEU A 376 19.16 -0.68 22.44
C LEU A 376 20.55 -0.95 21.91
N TYR A 377 20.71 -2.03 21.14
CA TYR A 377 21.97 -2.50 20.59
C TYR A 377 21.81 -2.78 19.10
N CYS A 378 22.83 -2.43 18.31
CA CYS A 378 22.85 -2.67 16.88
C CYS A 378 24.05 -3.57 16.54
N PHE A 379 23.77 -4.75 15.99
CA PHE A 379 24.78 -5.71 15.57
C PHE A 379 24.79 -5.83 14.05
N THR A 380 25.94 -5.63 13.44
CA THR A 380 26.13 -5.83 12.01
C THR A 380 26.92 -7.10 11.78
N PHE A 381 26.30 -8.05 11.08
CA PHE A 381 26.93 -9.28 10.61
C PHE A 381 27.12 -9.21 9.10
N LYS A 382 28.12 -9.90 8.57
CA LYS A 382 28.33 -10.01 7.13
C LYS A 382 28.48 -11.48 6.76
N THR A 383 27.70 -11.92 5.79
CA THR A 383 27.86 -13.27 5.26
C THR A 383 28.82 -13.30 4.08
N ASP A 384 29.41 -14.46 3.81
CA ASP A 384 30.19 -14.68 2.61
C ASP A 384 29.27 -14.66 1.37
N GLU A 385 29.82 -14.29 0.21
CA GLU A 385 29.08 -14.31 -1.07
C GLU A 385 28.61 -15.71 -1.47
N GLN A 386 29.31 -16.74 -1.00
CA GLN A 386 29.00 -18.15 -1.21
C GLN A 386 28.32 -18.77 0.03
N ALA A 387 27.85 -17.97 0.98
CA ALA A 387 27.19 -18.48 2.16
C ALA A 387 25.99 -19.35 1.81
N VAL A 388 25.82 -20.41 2.56
CA VAL A 388 24.72 -21.37 2.39
C VAL A 388 23.39 -20.63 2.56
N THR A 389 22.48 -20.83 1.61
CA THR A 389 21.12 -20.29 1.71
C THR A 389 20.28 -21.10 2.69
N GLY A 390 19.25 -20.48 3.27
CA GLY A 390 18.36 -21.13 4.22
C GLY A 390 18.07 -20.30 5.45
N TYR A 391 17.63 -20.99 6.49
CA TYR A 391 17.27 -20.39 7.77
C TYR A 391 18.50 -20.37 8.70
N TRP A 392 19.08 -19.19 8.83
CA TRP A 392 20.12 -18.88 9.80
C TRP A 392 19.49 -18.44 11.12
N ARG A 393 20.26 -18.43 12.20
CA ARG A 393 19.77 -18.04 13.51
C ARG A 393 20.71 -17.03 14.16
N ALA A 394 20.16 -15.87 14.49
CA ALA A 394 20.84 -14.90 15.36
C ALA A 394 20.46 -15.18 16.82
N VAL A 395 21.44 -15.19 17.70
CA VAL A 395 21.25 -15.42 19.14
C VAL A 395 21.93 -14.30 19.91
N VAL A 396 21.21 -13.67 20.83
CA VAL A 396 21.76 -12.68 21.76
C VAL A 396 21.72 -13.24 23.16
N ARG A 397 22.87 -13.28 23.83
CA ARG A 397 23.03 -13.80 25.20
C ARG A 397 23.38 -12.66 26.16
N ILE A 398 22.70 -12.64 27.29
CA ILE A 398 22.96 -11.69 28.38
C ILE A 398 22.48 -12.29 29.71
N GLY A 399 23.30 -12.19 30.75
CA GLY A 399 22.91 -12.58 32.12
C GLY A 399 22.46 -14.02 32.27
N GLY A 400 22.95 -14.96 31.44
CA GLY A 400 22.53 -16.37 31.46
C GLY A 400 21.26 -16.67 30.64
N VAL A 401 20.60 -15.68 30.06
CA VAL A 401 19.47 -15.84 29.15
C VAL A 401 19.86 -15.67 27.70
N SER A 402 19.05 -16.24 26.79
CA SER A 402 19.27 -16.20 25.36
C SER A 402 17.99 -15.83 24.63
N PHE A 403 18.11 -14.86 23.72
CA PHE A 403 17.08 -14.47 22.78
C PHE A 403 17.53 -14.85 21.38
N TRP A 404 16.60 -15.27 20.52
CA TRP A 404 16.96 -15.70 19.18
C TRP A 404 15.95 -15.21 18.14
N LYS A 405 16.43 -15.10 16.89
CA LYS A 405 15.64 -14.76 15.73
C LYS A 405 16.11 -15.55 14.52
N THR A 406 15.16 -16.04 13.74
CA THR A 406 15.46 -16.63 12.44
C THR A 406 15.82 -15.52 11.44
N VAL A 407 16.93 -15.70 10.75
CA VAL A 407 17.43 -14.83 9.67
C VAL A 407 17.38 -15.63 8.38
N ARG A 408 16.59 -15.19 7.41
CA ARG A 408 16.44 -15.89 6.15
C ARG A 408 17.45 -15.37 5.13
N ILE A 409 18.33 -16.24 4.65
CA ILE A 409 19.32 -15.90 3.62
C ILE A 409 19.00 -16.67 2.36
N GLU A 410 18.69 -15.95 1.27
CA GLU A 410 18.29 -16.55 0.02
C GLU A 410 18.93 -15.88 -1.19
N SER A 411 19.23 -16.68 -2.20
CA SER A 411 19.67 -16.19 -3.50
C SER A 411 18.43 -15.89 -4.35
N ILE A 412 18.00 -14.63 -4.41
CA ILE A 412 16.90 -14.21 -5.25
C ILE A 412 17.39 -14.19 -6.70
N LYS A 413 17.08 -15.26 -7.43
CA LYS A 413 17.23 -15.29 -8.89
C LYS A 413 15.88 -14.88 -9.49
N PRO A 414 15.83 -13.89 -10.39
CA PRO A 414 14.59 -13.56 -11.10
C PRO A 414 14.09 -14.82 -11.82
N ASN A 415 12.80 -15.09 -11.70
CA ASN A 415 12.18 -16.14 -12.51
C ASN A 415 12.44 -15.83 -13.98
N ARG A 416 12.97 -16.79 -14.70
CA ARG A 416 13.22 -16.71 -16.14
C ARG A 416 12.28 -17.62 -16.93
N LEU A 417 11.60 -18.51 -16.23
CA LEU A 417 10.70 -19.51 -16.79
C LEU A 417 9.26 -19.24 -16.37
N SER A 418 8.34 -19.43 -17.30
CA SER A 418 6.92 -19.58 -17.07
C SER A 418 6.61 -21.08 -17.10
N ILE A 419 5.89 -21.56 -16.09
CA ILE A 419 5.40 -22.94 -16.00
C ILE A 419 3.88 -22.87 -15.94
N VAL A 420 3.21 -23.55 -16.84
CA VAL A 420 1.75 -23.58 -16.91
C VAL A 420 1.29 -25.03 -16.87
N THR A 421 0.39 -25.32 -15.95
CA THR A 421 -0.35 -26.58 -15.85
C THR A 421 -1.77 -26.34 -16.32
N ASN A 422 -2.26 -27.14 -17.26
CA ASN A 422 -3.65 -27.06 -17.73
C ASN A 422 -4.50 -28.08 -16.95
N LEU A 423 -4.86 -27.75 -15.74
CA LEU A 423 -5.80 -28.54 -14.94
C LEU A 423 -7.22 -27.95 -15.09
N PRO A 424 -8.23 -28.76 -15.40
CA PRO A 424 -9.62 -28.30 -15.34
C PRO A 424 -9.98 -27.92 -13.91
N ASN A 425 -10.30 -26.65 -13.68
CA ASN A 425 -10.71 -26.10 -12.39
C ASN A 425 -9.71 -26.27 -11.22
N ASP A 426 -8.42 -26.45 -11.50
CA ASP A 426 -7.38 -26.71 -10.50
C ASP A 426 -7.67 -27.91 -9.56
N ILE A 427 -8.51 -28.83 -10.01
CA ILE A 427 -8.93 -30.02 -9.25
C ILE A 427 -8.47 -31.28 -9.96
N LEU A 428 -7.73 -32.11 -9.25
CA LEU A 428 -7.43 -33.49 -9.65
C LEU A 428 -8.59 -34.38 -9.23
N GLY A 429 -9.30 -34.98 -10.18
CA GLY A 429 -10.45 -35.84 -9.89
C GLY A 429 -10.94 -36.60 -11.12
N ASN A 430 -12.08 -37.31 -10.99
CA ASN A 430 -12.70 -38.12 -12.03
C ASN A 430 -13.14 -37.31 -13.27
N GLY A 431 -12.23 -36.86 -14.09
CA GLY A 431 -12.51 -36.03 -15.26
C GLY A 431 -11.28 -35.58 -16.03
N ILE A 432 -10.10 -36.01 -15.58
CA ILE A 432 -8.86 -35.79 -16.33
C ILE A 432 -8.76 -36.92 -17.33
N PRO A 433 -8.78 -36.67 -18.66
CA PRO A 433 -8.55 -37.70 -19.64
C PRO A 433 -7.19 -38.35 -19.40
N ASP A 434 -7.17 -39.68 -19.32
CA ASP A 434 -5.96 -40.51 -19.18
C ASP A 434 -5.12 -40.21 -17.93
N ASN A 435 -5.71 -39.65 -16.86
CA ASN A 435 -5.00 -39.27 -15.60
C ASN A 435 -3.66 -38.55 -15.83
N SER A 436 -3.54 -37.81 -16.92
CA SER A 436 -2.33 -37.13 -17.32
C SER A 436 -2.44 -35.61 -17.09
N ILE A 437 -1.40 -35.02 -16.50
CA ILE A 437 -1.31 -33.60 -16.23
C ILE A 437 -0.28 -33.01 -17.20
N PRO A 438 -0.71 -32.33 -18.27
CA PRO A 438 0.20 -31.68 -19.19
C PRO A 438 0.80 -30.43 -18.56
N VAL A 439 2.11 -30.29 -18.59
CA VAL A 439 2.86 -29.14 -18.13
C VAL A 439 3.61 -28.54 -19.29
N GLN A 440 3.44 -27.24 -19.49
CA GLN A 440 4.18 -26.46 -20.47
C GLN A 440 5.13 -25.50 -19.79
N THR A 441 6.37 -25.47 -20.24
CA THR A 441 7.36 -24.53 -19.79
C THR A 441 7.83 -23.65 -20.95
N ARG A 442 8.08 -22.38 -20.67
CA ARG A 442 8.62 -21.41 -21.64
C ARG A 442 9.52 -20.41 -20.94
N TRP A 443 10.53 -19.91 -21.63
CA TRP A 443 11.24 -18.74 -21.17
C TRP A 443 10.29 -17.53 -21.16
N LEU A 444 10.43 -16.63 -20.20
CA LEU A 444 9.56 -15.42 -20.11
C LEU A 444 9.61 -14.54 -21.36
N HIS A 445 10.69 -14.61 -22.15
CA HIS A 445 10.79 -13.93 -23.45
C HIS A 445 10.16 -14.72 -24.60
N GLY A 446 9.47 -15.84 -24.32
CA GLY A 446 8.67 -16.59 -25.30
C GLY A 446 9.38 -17.77 -25.98
N ALA A 447 10.71 -17.92 -25.81
CA ALA A 447 11.43 -19.05 -26.39
C ALA A 447 11.04 -20.39 -25.74
N LYS A 448 11.17 -21.47 -26.51
CA LYS A 448 10.93 -22.87 -26.08
C LYS A 448 12.02 -23.32 -25.11
N THR A 449 11.65 -24.18 -24.17
CA THR A 449 12.55 -24.72 -23.13
C THR A 449 12.88 -26.19 -23.45
N SER A 450 13.54 -26.43 -24.60
CA SER A 450 13.92 -27.78 -25.02
C SER A 450 14.97 -28.39 -24.10
N SER A 451 14.79 -29.67 -23.76
CA SER A 451 15.77 -30.52 -23.03
C SER A 451 16.19 -29.94 -21.65
N LEU A 452 15.33 -29.18 -21.00
CA LEU A 452 15.57 -28.75 -19.63
C LEU A 452 15.33 -29.90 -18.66
N LYS A 453 16.24 -30.08 -17.72
CA LYS A 453 16.06 -31.03 -16.61
C LYS A 453 14.90 -30.60 -15.74
N VAL A 454 13.96 -31.49 -15.48
CA VAL A 454 12.78 -31.31 -14.66
C VAL A 454 12.86 -32.25 -13.47
N ASN A 455 12.64 -31.69 -12.28
CA ASN A 455 12.38 -32.46 -11.07
C ASN A 455 11.12 -31.85 -10.43
N THR A 456 10.10 -32.67 -10.20
CA THR A 456 8.86 -32.25 -9.55
C THR A 456 8.66 -32.98 -8.24
N GLU A 457 8.22 -32.25 -7.26
CA GLU A 457 7.87 -32.79 -5.95
C GLU A 457 6.37 -32.63 -5.74
N LEU A 458 5.73 -33.66 -5.20
CA LEU A 458 4.33 -33.66 -4.79
C LEU A 458 4.24 -33.57 -3.27
N LYS A 459 3.52 -32.58 -2.80
CA LYS A 459 3.15 -32.46 -1.38
C LYS A 459 1.64 -32.50 -1.25
N LEU A 460 1.13 -33.53 -0.59
CA LEU A 460 -0.29 -33.62 -0.23
C LEU A 460 -0.50 -33.06 1.18
N SER A 461 -1.56 -32.29 1.36
CA SER A 461 -1.98 -31.77 2.66
C SER A 461 -3.48 -31.92 2.82
N GLN A 462 -3.91 -32.15 4.07
CA GLN A 462 -5.32 -32.20 4.41
C GLN A 462 -5.97 -30.84 4.15
N SER A 463 -7.14 -30.86 3.55
CA SER A 463 -8.01 -29.69 3.37
C SER A 463 -9.37 -29.96 4.00
N ASN A 464 -9.95 -28.95 4.63
CA ASN A 464 -11.28 -29.07 5.21
C ASN A 464 -12.35 -29.18 4.12
N THR A 465 -13.27 -30.14 4.28
CA THR A 465 -14.40 -30.31 3.38
C THR A 465 -15.45 -29.24 3.66
N THR A 466 -15.73 -28.39 2.68
CA THR A 466 -16.73 -27.33 2.81
C THR A 466 -17.73 -27.36 1.66
N PHE A 467 -19.00 -27.10 1.98
CA PHE A 467 -20.05 -26.98 0.97
C PHE A 467 -20.66 -25.57 1.00
N PRO A 468 -20.92 -24.97 -0.18
CA PRO A 468 -21.64 -23.71 -0.25
C PRO A 468 -23.00 -23.80 0.45
N GLY A 469 -23.30 -22.90 1.36
CA GLY A 469 -24.56 -22.90 2.14
C GLY A 469 -24.51 -23.67 3.47
N TYR A 470 -23.45 -24.43 3.76
CA TYR A 470 -23.31 -25.24 4.99
C TYR A 470 -22.03 -24.93 5.75
N LYS A 471 -21.66 -23.66 5.81
CA LYS A 471 -20.40 -23.19 6.44
C LYS A 471 -20.30 -23.46 7.95
N GLU A 472 -21.44 -23.70 8.60
CA GLU A 472 -21.52 -23.96 10.04
C GLU A 472 -21.35 -25.45 10.40
N TYR A 473 -21.26 -26.30 9.38
CA TYR A 473 -21.09 -27.75 9.55
C TYR A 473 -19.66 -28.17 9.24
N SER A 474 -19.17 -29.17 10.01
CA SER A 474 -17.90 -29.83 9.73
C SER A 474 -18.20 -31.19 9.11
N PHE A 475 -17.60 -31.44 7.95
CA PHE A 475 -17.77 -32.68 7.18
C PHE A 475 -16.51 -33.55 7.21
N ASP A 476 -15.52 -33.14 7.97
CA ASP A 476 -14.24 -33.85 8.08
C ASP A 476 -14.35 -34.97 9.15
N ASP A 477 -13.73 -36.12 8.86
CA ASP A 477 -13.59 -37.20 9.83
C ASP A 477 -12.46 -36.90 10.82
N ARG A 478 -12.81 -36.47 12.03
CA ARG A 478 -11.85 -36.10 13.07
C ARG A 478 -11.07 -37.30 13.64
N SER A 479 -11.46 -38.53 13.30
CA SER A 479 -10.77 -39.75 13.74
C SER A 479 -9.59 -40.10 12.81
N ARG A 480 -9.50 -39.48 11.64
CA ARG A 480 -8.45 -39.72 10.67
C ARG A 480 -7.48 -38.56 10.63
N TYR A 481 -6.19 -38.87 10.55
CA TYR A 481 -5.11 -37.91 10.41
C TYR A 481 -4.37 -38.17 9.12
N PHE A 482 -4.20 -37.15 8.32
CA PHE A 482 -3.37 -37.20 7.12
C PHE A 482 -1.99 -36.59 7.41
N ASN A 483 -0.96 -37.42 7.32
CA ASN A 483 0.41 -36.94 7.43
C ASN A 483 0.88 -36.42 6.07
N SER A 484 1.09 -35.12 5.99
CA SER A 484 1.65 -34.49 4.78
C SER A 484 3.08 -35.00 4.54
N THR A 485 3.28 -35.66 3.43
CA THR A 485 4.60 -36.10 2.95
C THR A 485 4.94 -35.41 1.66
N THR A 486 6.21 -35.13 1.45
CA THR A 486 6.73 -34.66 0.15
C THR A 486 7.46 -35.81 -0.52
N THR A 487 7.05 -36.15 -1.73
CA THR A 487 7.67 -37.21 -2.52
C THR A 487 8.12 -36.68 -3.87
N THR A 488 9.22 -37.23 -4.40
CA THR A 488 9.59 -36.96 -5.80
C THR A 488 8.52 -37.55 -6.69
N PHE A 489 7.93 -36.73 -7.54
CA PHE A 489 6.79 -37.12 -8.37
C PHE A 489 7.18 -37.40 -9.79
N PHE A 490 8.17 -36.67 -10.32
CA PHE A 490 8.69 -36.90 -11.67
C PHE A 490 10.11 -36.38 -11.80
N GLU A 491 10.96 -37.16 -12.43
CA GLU A 491 12.30 -36.73 -12.85
C GLU A 491 12.47 -37.02 -14.35
N GLY A 492 12.88 -36.00 -15.11
CA GLY A 492 13.03 -36.13 -16.55
C GLY A 492 13.52 -34.88 -17.24
N THR A 493 13.19 -34.72 -18.50
CA THR A 493 13.52 -33.54 -19.29
C THR A 493 12.32 -33.11 -20.12
N THR A 494 12.22 -31.82 -20.42
CA THR A 494 11.23 -31.31 -21.36
C THR A 494 11.50 -31.77 -22.77
N ASP A 495 10.44 -31.91 -23.57
CA ASP A 495 10.53 -32.18 -25.00
C ASP A 495 11.06 -30.97 -25.81
N ALA A 496 11.13 -31.10 -27.13
CA ALA A 496 11.59 -30.03 -28.04
C ALA A 496 10.71 -28.77 -27.96
N GLU A 497 9.46 -28.90 -27.53
CA GLU A 497 8.47 -27.83 -27.43
C GLU A 497 8.39 -27.21 -26.03
N GLY A 498 9.09 -27.80 -25.06
CA GLY A 498 9.08 -27.37 -23.66
C GLY A 498 7.95 -27.99 -22.84
N ASN A 499 7.40 -29.12 -23.27
CA ASN A 499 6.33 -29.80 -22.55
C ASN A 499 6.86 -31.06 -21.86
N PHE A 500 6.15 -31.48 -20.82
CA PHE A 500 6.23 -32.80 -20.22
C PHE A 500 4.88 -33.13 -19.58
N THR A 501 4.68 -34.40 -19.25
CA THR A 501 3.41 -34.88 -18.69
C THR A 501 3.68 -35.59 -17.37
N LEU A 502 2.88 -35.29 -16.37
CA LEU A 502 2.87 -36.00 -15.10
C LEU A 502 1.71 -36.99 -15.08
N SER A 503 1.90 -38.15 -14.47
CA SER A 503 0.83 -39.14 -14.28
C SER A 503 0.17 -38.98 -12.93
N ALA A 504 -1.13 -38.74 -12.90
CA ALA A 504 -1.90 -38.67 -11.65
C ALA A 504 -2.13 -40.06 -11.03
N ASP A 505 -1.87 -41.15 -11.75
CA ASP A 505 -2.01 -42.51 -11.21
C ASP A 505 -1.02 -42.83 -10.07
N GLU A 506 0.06 -42.05 -9.97
CA GLU A 506 1.08 -42.22 -8.93
C GLU A 506 0.68 -41.53 -7.60
N ILE A 507 -0.46 -40.82 -7.59
CA ILE A 507 -0.94 -40.12 -6.38
C ILE A 507 -1.76 -41.08 -5.53
N SER A 508 -1.17 -41.57 -4.44
CA SER A 508 -1.89 -42.40 -3.48
C SER A 508 -2.65 -41.52 -2.46
N THR A 509 -3.95 -41.73 -2.38
CA THR A 509 -4.85 -41.12 -1.40
C THR A 509 -5.40 -42.12 -0.38
N GLU A 510 -4.76 -43.30 -0.23
CA GLU A 510 -5.27 -44.40 0.58
C GLU A 510 -5.52 -44.07 2.07
N ASN A 511 -4.86 -43.05 2.59
CA ASN A 511 -5.03 -42.60 3.98
C ASN A 511 -5.66 -41.19 4.08
N ALA A 512 -6.29 -40.70 3.01
CA ALA A 512 -7.01 -39.44 3.06
C ALA A 512 -8.24 -39.56 3.96
N PRO A 513 -8.53 -38.57 4.83
CA PRO A 513 -9.68 -38.56 5.72
C PRO A 513 -11.01 -38.42 4.96
#